data_7512b33bf56f1f5ccf3e06b0152c1a9c
#
_entry.id   7512b33bf56f1f5ccf3e06b0152c1a9c
#
_cell.length_a   1.000
_cell.length_b   1.000
_cell.length_c   1.000
_cell.angle_alpha   90.00
_cell.angle_beta   90.00
_cell.angle_gamma   90.00
#
_symmetry.space_group_name_H-M   'P 1'
#
loop_
_entity.id
_entity.type
_entity.pdbx_description
1 polymer ?
#
loop_
_entity_poly.entity_id
_entity_poly.type
_entity_poly.pdbx_seq_one_letter_code
_entity_poly.pdbx_strand_id
1 'polypeptide(L)' 'MRDARYLRAQAELCLEMARQMSDQTASENLRAEAARYHAEATEIETGVKTWELWEPPEQN' A
#
# COMPACT_ATOMS: atom_id res chain seq x y z
N MET A 1 6.87 4.23 -16.53
CA MET A 1 5.55 4.74 -16.25
C MET A 1 4.89 3.95 -15.15
N ARG A 2 4.30 4.65 -14.19
CA ARG A 2 3.63 3.99 -13.09
C ARG A 2 2.22 3.58 -13.48
N ASP A 3 1.95 2.31 -13.41
CA ASP A 3 0.58 1.83 -13.58
C ASP A 3 0.26 0.87 -12.45
N ALA A 4 -1.00 0.40 -12.41
CA ALA A 4 -1.45 -0.42 -11.31
C ALA A 4 -0.62 -1.70 -11.17
N ARG A 5 -0.24 -2.30 -12.28
CA ARG A 5 0.53 -3.53 -12.22
C ARG A 5 1.93 -3.30 -11.67
N TYR A 6 2.54 -2.19 -12.06
CA TYR A 6 3.85 -1.85 -11.54
C TYR A 6 3.78 -1.64 -10.02
N LEU A 7 2.76 -0.91 -9.59
CA LEU A 7 2.61 -0.61 -8.17
C LEU A 7 2.33 -1.86 -7.36
N ARG A 8 1.54 -2.78 -7.90
CA ARG A 8 1.28 -4.03 -7.22
C ARG A 8 2.54 -4.87 -7.12
N ALA A 9 3.36 -4.87 -8.16
CA ALA A 9 4.61 -5.60 -8.13
C ALA A 9 5.53 -5.02 -7.06
N GLN A 10 5.57 -3.71 -6.93
CA GLN A 10 6.37 -3.08 -5.88
C GLN A 10 5.86 -3.44 -4.50
N ALA A 11 4.54 -3.48 -4.34
CA ALA A 11 3.96 -3.87 -3.06
C ALA A 11 4.35 -5.30 -2.70
N GLU A 12 4.28 -6.19 -3.67
CA GLU A 12 4.66 -7.58 -3.44
C GLU A 12 6.13 -7.69 -3.04
N LEU A 13 6.99 -6.94 -3.70
CA LEU A 13 8.39 -6.95 -3.38
C LEU A 13 8.63 -6.45 -1.95
N CYS A 14 7.94 -5.39 -1.56
CA CYS A 14 8.07 -4.88 -0.20
C CYS A 14 7.63 -5.91 0.82
N LEU A 15 6.54 -6.61 0.56
CA LEU A 15 6.06 -7.64 1.48
C LEU A 15 7.04 -8.80 1.57
N GLU A 16 7.62 -9.17 0.44
CA GLU A 16 8.60 -10.25 0.42
C GLU A 16 9.82 -9.87 1.25
N MET A 17 10.29 -8.65 1.08
CA MET A 17 11.43 -8.18 1.85
C MET A 17 11.09 -8.09 3.34
N ALA A 18 9.87 -7.69 3.65
CA ALA A 18 9.44 -7.60 5.04
C ALA A 18 9.50 -8.96 5.73
N ARG A 19 9.13 -10.01 4.99
CA ARG A 19 9.16 -11.36 5.56
C ARG A 19 10.56 -11.84 5.86
N GLN A 20 11.55 -11.32 5.13
CA GLN A 20 12.92 -11.74 5.29
C GLN A 20 13.69 -10.91 6.32
N MET A 21 13.06 -9.84 6.79
CA MET A 21 13.70 -8.98 7.77
C MET A 21 13.59 -9.54 9.18
N SER A 22 14.70 -9.51 9.91
CA SER A 22 14.66 -9.87 11.31
C SER A 22 14.38 -8.65 12.18
N ASP A 23 14.60 -7.44 11.64
CA ASP A 23 14.31 -6.21 12.38
C ASP A 23 12.84 -5.87 12.23
N GLN A 24 12.14 -5.84 13.37
CA GLN A 24 10.69 -5.62 13.33
C GLN A 24 10.32 -4.24 12.81
N THR A 25 11.10 -3.22 13.18
CA THR A 25 10.80 -1.87 12.71
C THR A 25 10.94 -1.78 11.20
N ALA A 26 12.01 -2.35 10.65
CA ALA A 26 12.20 -2.35 9.21
C ALA A 26 11.08 -3.12 8.51
N SER A 27 10.67 -4.25 9.09
CA SER A 27 9.60 -5.05 8.52
C SER A 27 8.30 -4.27 8.49
N GLU A 28 7.99 -3.56 9.56
CA GLU A 28 6.77 -2.78 9.63
C GLU A 28 6.79 -1.64 8.63
N ASN A 29 7.95 -1.01 8.44
CA ASN A 29 8.07 0.06 7.47
C ASN A 29 7.83 -0.44 6.05
N LEU A 30 8.35 -1.62 5.74
CA LEU A 30 8.13 -2.20 4.42
C LEU A 30 6.67 -2.55 4.19
N ARG A 31 5.99 -3.02 5.23
CA ARG A 31 4.56 -3.31 5.11
C ARG A 31 3.75 -2.04 4.89
N ALA A 32 4.14 -0.96 5.54
CA ALA A 32 3.47 0.32 5.32
C ALA A 32 3.67 0.80 3.89
N GLU A 33 4.87 0.63 3.35
CA GLU A 33 5.13 0.97 1.96
C GLU A 33 4.26 0.15 1.03
N ALA A 34 4.16 -1.15 1.29
CA ALA A 34 3.33 -2.01 0.46
C ALA A 34 1.88 -1.56 0.46
N ALA A 35 1.37 -1.16 1.62
CA ALA A 35 0.00 -0.69 1.71
C ALA A 35 -0.22 0.56 0.87
N ARG A 36 0.76 1.45 0.85
CA ARG A 36 0.66 2.67 0.04
C ARG A 36 0.68 2.34 -1.44
N TYR A 37 1.52 1.40 -1.86
CA TYR A 37 1.54 1.00 -3.26
C TYR A 37 0.21 0.40 -3.67
N HIS A 38 -0.37 -0.45 -2.82
CA HIS A 38 -1.67 -1.03 -3.11
C HIS A 38 -2.75 0.03 -3.23
N ALA A 39 -2.74 1.01 -2.33
CA ALA A 39 -3.72 2.08 -2.37
C ALA A 39 -3.60 2.88 -3.66
N GLU A 40 -2.38 3.18 -4.08
CA GLU A 40 -2.17 3.90 -5.34
C GLU A 40 -2.65 3.08 -6.53
N ALA A 41 -2.40 1.78 -6.50
CA ALA A 41 -2.84 0.91 -7.59
C ALA A 41 -4.35 0.91 -7.70
N THR A 42 -5.02 0.87 -6.56
CA THR A 42 -6.47 0.91 -6.54
C THR A 42 -6.99 2.22 -7.11
N GLU A 43 -6.35 3.34 -6.75
CA GLU A 43 -6.76 4.64 -7.29
C GLU A 43 -6.66 4.66 -8.81
N ILE A 44 -5.58 4.11 -9.34
CA ILE A 44 -5.38 4.10 -10.78
C ILE A 44 -6.46 3.27 -11.47
N GLU A 45 -6.78 2.12 -10.89
CA GLU A 45 -7.72 1.22 -11.52
C GLU A 45 -9.16 1.69 -11.43
N THR A 46 -9.52 2.28 -10.31
CA THR A 46 -10.92 2.70 -10.11
C THR A 46 -11.14 4.16 -10.44
N GLY A 47 -10.08 4.95 -10.46
CA GLY A 47 -10.22 6.39 -10.65
C GLY A 47 -10.73 7.10 -9.42
N VAL A 48 -10.82 6.40 -8.30
CA VAL A 48 -11.34 6.96 -7.06
C VAL A 48 -10.29 6.81 -5.97
N LYS A 49 -10.05 7.88 -5.25
CA LYS A 49 -9.13 7.85 -4.14
C LYS A 49 -9.79 7.18 -2.95
N THR A 50 -9.16 6.13 -2.46
CA THR A 50 -9.77 5.35 -1.39
C THR A 50 -9.96 6.16 -0.12
N TRP A 51 -9.06 7.11 0.17
CA TRP A 51 -9.20 7.89 1.38
C TRP A 51 -10.42 8.82 1.31
N GLU A 52 -10.90 9.13 0.11
CA GLU A 52 -12.09 9.95 -0.05
C GLU A 52 -13.35 9.16 0.25
N LEU A 53 -13.29 7.85 0.15
CA LEU A 53 -14.44 7.01 0.44
C LEU A 53 -14.52 6.60 1.91
N TRP A 54 -13.42 6.78 2.63
CA TRP A 54 -13.39 6.36 4.02
C TRP A 54 -14.03 7.39 4.91
N GLU A 55 -14.91 6.92 5.77
CA GLU A 55 -15.59 7.78 6.73
C GLU A 55 -15.21 7.36 8.13
N PRO A 56 -14.67 8.28 8.93
CA PRO A 56 -14.28 7.90 10.28
C PRO A 56 -15.51 7.56 11.11
N PRO A 57 -15.38 6.59 12.01
CA PRO A 57 -16.51 6.16 12.83
C PRO A 57 -17.00 7.23 13.77
N GLU A 58 -16.17 8.20 14.03
CA GLU A 58 -16.50 9.28 14.97
C GLU A 58 -16.81 10.56 14.23
N GLN A 59 -17.76 10.53 13.40
CA GLN A 59 -18.12 11.66 12.60
C GLN A 59 -19.13 12.53 13.31
N ASN A 60 -18.75 13.67 13.78
CA ASN A 60 -19.67 14.58 14.43
C ASN A 60 -19.49 15.97 13.98
#